data_18b14af5d03e64fda6dbecf63e01ca00
#
_entry.id   18b14af5d03e64fda6dbecf63e01ca00
#
_cell.length_a   1.000
_cell.length_b   1.000
_cell.length_c   1.000
_cell.angle_alpha   90.00
_cell.angle_beta   90.00
_cell.angle_gamma   90.00
#
_symmetry.space_group_name_H-M   'P 1'
#
loop_
_entity.id
_entity.type
_entity.pdbx_description
1 polymer ?
#
loop_
_entity_poly.entity_id
_entity_poly.type
_entity_poly.pdbx_seq_one_letter_code
_entity_poly.pdbx_strand_id
1 'polypeptide(L)'
;MQRETGTIYKEWGGRLPIALAFPNSYYLGMSNLAVHTLYRLLNAQANVVCERVFWKGGTETGPLRALESGRDVGEFAVLGFSVSFEMDYFNLVAMLRRAGLPLWANDRDERHPLLIAGGPAVTANPEPLAPFFDAIAIGEGEVILPPLLDLLPEAVHADRATLLAALADLPGLYVPAIRGPSHRSDPRPVRRQWLRNLDAQPATTAVFSPDTEFGDRFLIEIGRGCGRGCRFCLAGYTYRPRREITVETALREAAQGLKHRDRVGLVSAAVSDHSQVDELAAELRRMGARLSVSSMRVDPVSESLIRALAESDTRTLTLAPEAGSERLRRFINKTQTEDDVLRAADLAARYGFHRLKLYFMLGQPTETEEDVTAVADLALRVKARFRGRVTVDATPYVPKAHTPFQRVAMAPVKTLERRLRALRRELEPRGVGVRADSPAWAAVQGVLARGDRRLARVLARLPGAPSRGDWRRALRGEGLTPREYLRQRTPDERLPWEVVDTGVSQDYLAQDWKRAQAGAVTADCPPSGCLKCGACDEAWAFRDMPPPPVSS
;
A
#
# COMPACT_ATOMS: atom_id res chain seq x y z
N MET A 1 14.19 -8.39 25.23
CA MET A 1 14.74 -7.68 24.05
C MET A 1 14.65 -8.65 22.88
N GLN A 2 13.96 -8.27 21.84
CA GLN A 2 13.92 -9.03 20.60
C GLN A 2 15.36 -9.08 20.03
N ARG A 3 15.78 -10.25 19.52
CA ARG A 3 17.11 -10.41 18.91
C ARG A 3 17.12 -9.74 17.53
N GLU A 4 17.44 -8.44 17.49
CA GLU A 4 17.61 -7.70 16.25
C GLU A 4 19.09 -7.59 15.85
N THR A 5 19.34 -7.51 14.55
CA THR A 5 20.64 -7.13 13.98
C THR A 5 20.41 -5.97 13.01
N GLY A 6 21.26 -4.94 13.07
CA GLY A 6 21.12 -3.73 12.24
C GLY A 6 20.32 -2.60 12.89
N THR A 7 19.91 -2.74 14.14
CA THR A 7 19.33 -1.63 14.93
C THR A 7 20.38 -0.54 15.13
N ILE A 8 19.99 0.70 14.89
CA ILE A 8 20.85 1.88 14.98
C ILE A 8 20.57 2.61 16.28
N TYR A 9 21.58 2.70 17.12
CA TYR A 9 21.55 3.48 18.36
C TYR A 9 22.36 4.76 18.18
N LYS A 10 21.78 5.91 18.50
CA LYS A 10 22.43 7.22 18.46
C LYS A 10 22.13 7.99 19.73
N GLU A 11 23.16 8.71 20.23
CA GLU A 11 22.94 9.68 21.30
C GLU A 11 22.10 10.86 20.80
N TRP A 12 21.20 11.36 21.63
CA TRP A 12 20.32 12.47 21.24
C TRP A 12 21.03 13.81 21.12
N GLY A 13 22.10 14.02 21.91
CA GLY A 13 22.76 15.33 22.08
C GLY A 13 22.93 16.09 20.78
N GLY A 14 22.23 17.23 20.64
CA GLY A 14 22.31 18.12 19.47
C GLY A 14 21.66 17.59 18.18
N ARG A 15 20.97 16.44 18.22
CA ARG A 15 20.28 15.86 17.08
C ARG A 15 18.77 16.10 17.18
N LEU A 16 18.11 16.17 16.03
CA LEU A 16 16.66 16.20 15.91
C LEU A 16 16.08 14.81 16.22
N PRO A 17 15.37 14.61 17.35
CA PRO A 17 14.78 13.31 17.67
C PRO A 17 13.46 13.11 16.93
N ILE A 18 13.37 12.03 16.16
CA ILE A 18 12.20 11.65 15.36
C ILE A 18 11.73 10.27 15.81
N ALA A 19 10.47 10.16 16.26
CA ALA A 19 9.81 8.88 16.51
C ALA A 19 9.11 8.42 15.24
N LEU A 20 9.53 7.28 14.66
CA LEU A 20 8.88 6.65 13.52
C LEU A 20 7.86 5.62 14.01
N ALA A 21 6.59 5.99 13.97
CA ALA A 21 5.48 5.19 14.44
C ALA A 21 4.81 4.38 13.31
N PHE A 22 4.58 3.12 13.57
CA PHE A 22 3.73 2.26 12.74
C PHE A 22 2.49 1.86 13.55
N PRO A 23 1.26 2.18 13.10
CA PRO A 23 0.06 2.01 13.92
C PRO A 23 -0.45 0.57 13.93
N ASN A 24 0.45 -0.39 14.06
CA ASN A 24 0.16 -1.79 14.24
C ASN A 24 1.31 -2.47 15.00
N SER A 25 1.23 -3.80 15.19
CA SER A 25 2.22 -4.56 15.93
C SER A 25 3.63 -4.45 15.32
N TYR A 26 4.64 -4.68 16.15
CA TYR A 26 6.03 -4.84 15.71
C TYR A 26 6.15 -5.85 14.56
N TYR A 27 5.47 -7.00 14.69
CA TYR A 27 5.46 -8.05 13.67
C TYR A 27 5.07 -7.52 12.28
N LEU A 28 3.97 -6.76 12.19
CA LEU A 28 3.51 -6.18 10.92
C LEU A 28 4.35 -4.99 10.47
N GLY A 29 4.77 -4.13 11.40
CA GLY A 29 5.59 -2.96 11.08
C GLY A 29 6.95 -3.36 10.53
N MET A 30 7.62 -4.31 11.16
CA MET A 30 8.90 -4.81 10.68
C MET A 30 8.80 -5.79 9.51
N SER A 31 7.59 -6.14 9.08
CA SER A 31 7.34 -6.80 7.79
C SER A 31 7.17 -5.81 6.62
N ASN A 32 7.20 -4.51 6.88
CA ASN A 32 6.95 -3.46 5.90
C ASN A 32 8.24 -2.75 5.50
N LEU A 33 8.67 -2.87 4.24
CA LEU A 33 9.89 -2.26 3.73
C LEU A 33 9.93 -0.73 3.87
N ALA A 34 8.78 -0.05 3.88
CA ALA A 34 8.75 1.40 4.10
C ALA A 34 9.29 1.79 5.48
N VAL A 35 9.01 1.00 6.52
CA VAL A 35 9.56 1.23 7.87
C VAL A 35 11.09 1.10 7.85
N HIS A 36 11.62 0.06 7.20
CA HIS A 36 13.07 -0.14 7.04
C HIS A 36 13.72 1.01 6.27
N THR A 37 13.10 1.41 5.16
CA THR A 37 13.61 2.49 4.31
C THR A 37 13.64 3.82 5.06
N LEU A 38 12.53 4.20 5.69
CA LEU A 38 12.44 5.46 6.44
C LEU A 38 13.41 5.47 7.64
N TYR A 39 13.46 4.38 8.41
CA TYR A 39 14.38 4.24 9.54
C TYR A 39 15.84 4.41 9.12
N ARG A 40 16.24 3.76 8.01
CA ARG A 40 17.59 3.88 7.45
C ARG A 40 17.88 5.30 6.94
N LEU A 41 16.96 5.90 6.17
CA LEU A 41 17.13 7.23 5.60
C LEU A 41 17.25 8.32 6.66
N LEU A 42 16.39 8.27 7.68
CA LEU A 42 16.42 9.21 8.80
C LEU A 42 17.72 9.05 9.60
N ASN A 43 18.11 7.83 9.91
CA ASN A 43 19.33 7.58 10.66
C ASN A 43 20.62 7.74 9.83
N ALA A 44 20.56 7.83 8.51
CA ALA A 44 21.71 8.19 7.69
C ALA A 44 22.12 9.66 7.86
N GLN A 45 21.21 10.53 8.32
CA GLN A 45 21.50 11.93 8.60
C GLN A 45 22.28 12.08 9.91
N ALA A 46 23.38 12.85 9.88
CA ALA A 46 24.24 13.02 11.05
C ALA A 46 23.55 13.76 12.20
N ASN A 47 22.68 14.71 11.87
CA ASN A 47 21.93 15.57 12.79
C ASN A 47 20.55 15.03 13.19
N VAL A 48 20.22 13.77 12.86
CA VAL A 48 18.94 13.13 13.18
C VAL A 48 19.18 11.86 14.01
N VAL A 49 18.32 11.62 14.98
CA VAL A 49 18.14 10.33 15.63
C VAL A 49 16.70 9.88 15.41
N CYS A 50 16.54 8.70 14.81
CA CYS A 50 15.23 8.11 14.55
C CYS A 50 15.07 6.82 15.35
N GLU A 51 13.98 6.74 16.12
CA GLU A 51 13.61 5.57 16.91
C GLU A 51 12.22 5.06 16.51
N ARG A 52 12.01 3.75 16.61
CA ARG A 52 10.78 3.10 16.14
C ARG A 52 9.73 3.00 17.25
N VAL A 53 8.47 3.13 16.85
CA VAL A 53 7.32 3.01 17.76
C VAL A 53 6.26 2.13 17.14
N PHE A 54 5.75 1.15 17.92
CA PHE A 54 4.74 0.20 17.45
C PHE A 54 3.54 0.14 18.39
N TRP A 55 2.38 -0.22 17.85
CA TRP A 55 1.18 -0.48 18.62
C TRP A 55 1.21 -1.91 19.19
N LYS A 56 1.14 -2.03 20.49
CA LYS A 56 1.15 -3.34 21.17
C LYS A 56 -0.25 -3.83 21.60
N GLY A 57 -1.28 -3.14 21.17
CA GLY A 57 -2.68 -3.46 21.49
C GLY A 57 -3.24 -2.69 22.68
N GLY A 58 -4.55 -2.79 22.86
CA GLY A 58 -5.30 -2.03 23.88
C GLY A 58 -5.14 -2.53 25.31
N THR A 59 -4.44 -3.65 25.54
CA THR A 59 -4.19 -4.24 26.88
C THR A 59 -3.01 -3.63 27.60
N GLU A 60 -2.09 -2.96 26.90
CA GLU A 60 -0.98 -2.26 27.54
C GLU A 60 -1.43 -0.94 28.18
N THR A 61 -1.01 -0.75 29.40
CA THR A 61 -1.17 0.51 30.18
C THR A 61 0.15 1.28 30.19
N GLY A 62 0.08 2.62 30.36
CA GLY A 62 1.24 3.48 30.40
C GLY A 62 1.53 4.23 29.10
N PRO A 63 2.53 5.10 29.08
CA PRO A 63 2.83 5.97 27.96
C PRO A 63 3.31 5.19 26.73
N LEU A 64 3.16 5.81 25.56
CA LEU A 64 3.70 5.28 24.30
C LEU A 64 5.19 5.55 24.24
N ARG A 65 6.00 4.51 24.06
CA ARG A 65 7.46 4.58 24.13
C ARG A 65 8.15 4.13 22.85
N ALA A 66 9.27 4.77 22.57
CA ALA A 66 10.19 4.35 21.51
C ALA A 66 10.87 3.01 21.86
N LEU A 67 11.19 2.25 20.83
CA LEU A 67 11.75 0.89 20.99
C LEU A 67 13.22 0.92 21.43
N GLU A 68 14.01 1.84 20.86
CA GLU A 68 15.45 1.92 21.05
C GLU A 68 15.82 2.46 22.43
N SER A 69 15.32 3.64 22.78
CA SER A 69 15.67 4.31 24.05
C SER A 69 14.72 4.02 25.19
N GLY A 70 13.48 3.60 24.88
CA GLY A 70 12.41 3.52 25.88
C GLY A 70 11.84 4.86 26.33
N ARG A 71 12.20 5.96 25.67
CA ARG A 71 11.69 7.32 25.96
C ARG A 71 10.24 7.46 25.54
N ASP A 72 9.54 8.36 26.21
CA ASP A 72 8.16 8.70 25.87
C ASP A 72 8.13 9.47 24.55
N VAL A 73 7.16 9.15 23.66
CA VAL A 73 7.07 9.80 22.34
C VAL A 73 6.80 11.30 22.41
N GLY A 74 6.29 11.81 23.54
CA GLY A 74 6.11 13.23 23.78
C GLY A 74 7.43 14.02 23.94
N GLU A 75 8.56 13.33 24.18
CA GLU A 75 9.88 13.96 24.28
C GLU A 75 10.52 14.21 22.90
N PHE A 76 9.99 13.60 21.84
CA PHE A 76 10.52 13.75 20.49
C PHE A 76 10.09 15.09 19.86
N ALA A 77 10.90 15.63 18.97
CA ALA A 77 10.55 16.82 18.21
C ALA A 77 9.51 16.53 17.12
N VAL A 78 9.59 15.33 16.53
CA VAL A 78 8.69 14.88 15.48
C VAL A 78 8.17 13.47 15.78
N LEU A 79 6.86 13.27 15.61
CA LEU A 79 6.21 11.97 15.63
C LEU A 79 5.66 11.68 14.22
N GLY A 80 6.38 10.86 13.48
CA GLY A 80 6.05 10.46 12.10
C GLY A 80 5.31 9.13 12.05
N PHE A 81 4.13 9.09 11.43
CA PHE A 81 3.34 7.87 11.27
C PHE A 81 3.43 7.32 9.84
N SER A 82 3.81 6.05 9.70
CA SER A 82 3.71 5.30 8.43
C SER A 82 2.39 4.54 8.38
N VAL A 83 1.43 5.04 7.60
CA VAL A 83 0.04 4.55 7.56
C VAL A 83 -0.20 3.81 6.25
N SER A 84 -0.18 2.48 6.31
CA SER A 84 -0.28 1.61 5.13
C SER A 84 -1.69 1.14 4.82
N PHE A 85 -2.59 1.12 5.81
CA PHE A 85 -3.91 0.51 5.70
C PHE A 85 -4.96 1.29 6.49
N GLU A 86 -6.15 1.45 5.93
CA GLU A 86 -7.21 2.28 6.52
C GLU A 86 -7.71 1.76 7.88
N MET A 87 -7.66 0.43 8.10
CA MET A 87 -8.09 -0.14 9.39
C MET A 87 -7.14 0.20 10.54
N ASP A 88 -5.91 0.62 10.25
CA ASP A 88 -4.95 1.07 11.25
C ASP A 88 -5.29 2.47 11.83
N TYR A 89 -6.26 3.18 11.26
CA TYR A 89 -6.72 4.47 11.79
C TYR A 89 -7.23 4.37 13.23
N PHE A 90 -7.81 3.24 13.61
CA PHE A 90 -8.24 3.00 14.99
C PHE A 90 -7.06 2.93 15.96
N ASN A 91 -6.04 2.18 15.57
CA ASN A 91 -4.81 2.06 16.35
C ASN A 91 -4.07 3.39 16.43
N LEU A 92 -3.99 4.12 15.31
CA LEU A 92 -3.35 5.44 15.24
C LEU A 92 -3.95 6.42 16.26
N VAL A 93 -5.27 6.55 16.28
CA VAL A 93 -5.95 7.43 17.24
C VAL A 93 -5.74 6.95 18.68
N ALA A 94 -5.71 5.64 18.91
CA ALA A 94 -5.38 5.09 20.24
C ALA A 94 -3.92 5.38 20.65
N MET A 95 -2.98 5.32 19.72
CA MET A 95 -1.58 5.69 19.94
C MET A 95 -1.44 7.17 20.34
N LEU A 96 -2.15 8.08 19.64
CA LEU A 96 -2.14 9.51 19.98
C LEU A 96 -2.65 9.78 21.40
N ARG A 97 -3.74 9.13 21.80
CA ARG A 97 -4.25 9.23 23.18
C ARG A 97 -3.24 8.72 24.20
N ARG A 98 -2.62 7.58 23.89
CA ARG A 98 -1.64 6.95 24.77
C ARG A 98 -0.34 7.74 24.87
N ALA A 99 -0.02 8.52 23.82
CA ALA A 99 1.08 9.48 23.83
C ALA A 99 0.82 10.67 24.76
N GLY A 100 -0.41 10.84 25.28
CA GLY A 100 -0.79 11.97 26.11
C GLY A 100 -0.84 13.30 25.35
N LEU A 101 -0.88 13.25 24.01
CA LEU A 101 -0.89 14.44 23.17
C LEU A 101 -2.33 14.92 22.91
N PRO A 102 -2.55 16.24 22.76
CA PRO A 102 -3.81 16.74 22.26
C PRO A 102 -4.15 16.09 20.93
N LEU A 103 -5.36 15.49 20.84
CA LEU A 103 -5.75 14.69 19.68
C LEU A 103 -5.86 15.53 18.41
N TRP A 104 -6.44 16.72 18.53
CA TRP A 104 -6.64 17.62 17.41
C TRP A 104 -5.39 18.46 17.13
N ALA A 105 -5.04 18.63 15.86
CA ALA A 105 -3.89 19.44 15.46
C ALA A 105 -3.98 20.88 15.96
N ASN A 106 -5.18 21.46 15.94
CA ASN A 106 -5.42 22.84 16.38
C ASN A 106 -5.29 23.06 17.89
N ASP A 107 -5.25 22.00 18.69
CA ASP A 107 -5.09 22.07 20.14
C ASP A 107 -3.60 21.96 20.56
N ARG A 108 -2.69 21.80 19.59
CA ARG A 108 -1.24 21.70 19.82
C ARG A 108 -0.54 23.02 19.56
N ASP A 109 0.49 23.26 20.36
CA ASP A 109 1.39 24.40 20.26
C ASP A 109 2.86 23.93 20.12
N GLU A 110 3.82 24.85 20.25
CA GLU A 110 5.26 24.61 20.12
C GLU A 110 5.84 23.66 21.18
N ARG A 111 5.13 23.38 22.27
CA ARG A 111 5.54 22.44 23.33
C ARG A 111 5.31 20.99 22.94
N HIS A 112 4.52 20.75 21.89
CA HIS A 112 4.13 19.41 21.45
C HIS A 112 4.95 18.98 20.23
N PRO A 113 5.23 17.69 20.08
CA PRO A 113 5.83 17.16 18.86
C PRO A 113 5.08 17.60 17.60
N LEU A 114 5.81 17.77 16.51
CA LEU A 114 5.22 17.91 15.19
C LEU A 114 4.70 16.53 14.72
N LEU A 115 3.41 16.43 14.42
CA LEU A 115 2.80 15.19 13.96
C LEU A 115 2.71 15.16 12.44
N ILE A 116 3.40 14.20 11.83
CA ILE A 116 3.40 13.99 10.37
C ILE A 116 2.89 12.58 10.07
N ALA A 117 1.95 12.44 9.13
CA ALA A 117 1.57 11.14 8.58
C ALA A 117 2.08 10.99 7.15
N GLY A 118 2.41 9.77 6.76
CA GLY A 118 2.73 9.40 5.38
C GLY A 118 2.30 7.97 5.09
N GLY A 119 2.49 7.53 3.87
CA GLY A 119 2.19 6.17 3.44
C GLY A 119 0.99 6.05 2.51
N PRO A 120 0.73 4.84 1.95
CA PRO A 120 -0.23 4.65 0.87
C PRO A 120 -1.68 4.99 1.22
N ALA A 121 -2.12 4.75 2.46
CA ALA A 121 -3.50 5.02 2.85
C ALA A 121 -3.81 6.52 2.87
N VAL A 122 -2.91 7.35 3.44
CA VAL A 122 -3.08 8.80 3.49
C VAL A 122 -2.71 9.49 2.18
N THR A 123 -1.81 8.92 1.37
CA THR A 123 -1.58 9.38 -0.01
C THR A 123 -2.82 9.18 -0.88
N ALA A 124 -3.57 8.10 -0.65
CA ALA A 124 -4.82 7.87 -1.36
C ALA A 124 -5.94 8.82 -0.92
N ASN A 125 -6.13 8.97 0.40
CA ASN A 125 -7.13 9.88 0.96
C ASN A 125 -6.71 10.36 2.36
N PRO A 126 -6.15 11.57 2.49
CA PRO A 126 -5.70 12.10 3.79
C PRO A 126 -6.85 12.58 4.67
N GLU A 127 -8.02 12.90 4.11
CA GLU A 127 -9.08 13.66 4.76
C GLU A 127 -9.63 13.05 6.06
N PRO A 128 -9.83 11.70 6.18
CA PRO A 128 -10.29 11.11 7.44
C PRO A 128 -9.36 11.33 8.64
N LEU A 129 -8.07 11.53 8.38
CA LEU A 129 -7.05 11.75 9.41
C LEU A 129 -6.54 13.20 9.48
N ALA A 130 -6.85 14.02 8.49
CA ALA A 130 -6.34 15.39 8.36
C ALA A 130 -6.47 16.23 9.66
N PRO A 131 -7.59 16.19 10.43
CA PRO A 131 -7.71 16.97 11.66
C PRO A 131 -6.77 16.56 12.80
N PHE A 132 -6.13 15.40 12.72
CA PHE A 132 -5.20 14.90 13.74
C PHE A 132 -3.75 15.27 13.46
N PHE A 133 -3.39 15.66 12.24
CA PHE A 133 -2.02 15.87 11.80
C PHE A 133 -1.71 17.32 11.45
N ASP A 134 -0.49 17.73 11.75
CA ASP A 134 0.04 19.03 11.37
C ASP A 134 0.39 19.06 9.88
N ALA A 135 0.96 17.96 9.39
CA ALA A 135 1.25 17.76 7.97
C ALA A 135 1.04 16.30 7.55
N ILE A 136 0.73 16.08 6.28
CA ILE A 136 0.61 14.75 5.67
C ILE A 136 1.49 14.71 4.42
N ALA A 137 2.43 13.76 4.40
CA ALA A 137 3.35 13.53 3.30
C ALA A 137 2.64 12.75 2.16
N ILE A 138 2.51 13.38 1.02
CA ILE A 138 1.84 12.85 -0.17
C ILE A 138 2.88 12.35 -1.16
N GLY A 139 3.18 11.04 -1.07
CA GLY A 139 4.16 10.42 -1.96
C GLY A 139 5.21 9.58 -1.26
N GLU A 140 6.41 9.59 -1.83
CA GLU A 140 7.52 8.72 -1.45
C GLU A 140 8.50 9.46 -0.53
N GLY A 141 8.82 8.84 0.61
CA GLY A 141 9.64 9.44 1.66
C GLY A 141 11.05 9.81 1.19
N GLU A 142 11.60 9.07 0.25
CA GLU A 142 12.93 9.31 -0.31
C GLU A 142 13.08 10.69 -0.95
N VAL A 143 11.96 11.26 -1.43
CA VAL A 143 11.95 12.59 -2.07
C VAL A 143 11.45 13.68 -1.11
N ILE A 144 10.56 13.33 -0.18
CA ILE A 144 9.96 14.29 0.74
C ILE A 144 10.87 14.57 1.95
N LEU A 145 11.60 13.56 2.43
CA LEU A 145 12.42 13.70 3.63
C LEU A 145 13.59 14.68 3.48
N PRO A 146 14.37 14.70 2.39
CA PRO A 146 15.51 15.62 2.32
C PRO A 146 15.11 17.09 2.58
N PRO A 147 14.22 17.74 1.80
CA PRO A 147 13.86 19.13 2.05
C PRO A 147 13.16 19.34 3.40
N LEU A 148 12.46 18.34 3.92
CA LEU A 148 11.86 18.40 5.25
C LEU A 148 12.93 18.40 6.34
N LEU A 149 13.98 17.58 6.23
CA LEU A 149 15.05 17.48 7.21
C LEU A 149 16.02 18.67 7.14
N ASP A 150 16.10 19.36 6.01
CA ASP A 150 16.82 20.62 5.88
C ASP A 150 16.07 21.76 6.62
N LEU A 151 14.74 21.75 6.59
CA LEU A 151 13.90 22.78 7.24
C LEU A 151 13.81 22.58 8.75
N LEU A 152 13.57 21.36 9.22
CA LEU A 152 13.13 21.08 10.60
C LEU A 152 14.10 21.54 11.69
N PRO A 153 15.44 21.43 11.60
CA PRO A 153 16.36 21.78 12.69
C PRO A 153 16.20 23.22 13.21
N GLU A 154 15.86 24.14 12.33
CA GLU A 154 15.62 25.55 12.67
C GLU A 154 14.13 25.80 12.95
N ALA A 155 13.26 25.24 12.13
CA ALA A 155 11.82 25.51 12.14
C ALA A 155 11.08 24.95 13.37
N VAL A 156 11.57 23.87 13.99
CA VAL A 156 10.94 23.30 15.20
C VAL A 156 11.03 24.21 16.43
N HIS A 157 11.86 25.22 16.38
CA HIS A 157 12.00 26.24 17.42
C HIS A 157 11.15 27.50 17.17
N ALA A 158 10.53 27.62 16.01
CA ALA A 158 9.61 28.70 15.67
C ALA A 158 8.23 28.47 16.30
N ASP A 159 7.41 29.51 16.34
CA ASP A 159 5.99 29.35 16.69
C ASP A 159 5.29 28.42 15.70
N ARG A 160 4.22 27.78 16.17
CA ARG A 160 3.52 26.74 15.41
C ARG A 160 2.98 27.23 14.07
N ALA A 161 2.51 28.47 13.98
CA ALA A 161 1.95 29.02 12.74
C ALA A 161 3.04 29.23 11.69
N THR A 162 4.19 29.78 12.08
CA THR A 162 5.36 29.93 11.22
C THR A 162 5.88 28.58 10.72
N LEU A 163 5.98 27.59 11.61
CA LEU A 163 6.38 26.23 11.23
C LEU A 163 5.41 25.63 10.19
N LEU A 164 4.10 25.73 10.44
CA LEU A 164 3.09 25.17 9.52
C LEU A 164 3.11 25.88 8.17
N ALA A 165 3.34 27.19 8.13
CA ALA A 165 3.49 27.95 6.88
C ALA A 165 4.69 27.46 6.07
N ALA A 166 5.85 27.32 6.72
CA ALA A 166 7.06 26.80 6.07
C ALA A 166 6.87 25.37 5.53
N LEU A 167 6.19 24.49 6.28
CA LEU A 167 5.86 23.14 5.83
C LEU A 167 4.92 23.14 4.62
N ALA A 168 3.96 24.08 4.55
CA ALA A 168 3.01 24.15 3.44
C ALA A 168 3.68 24.54 2.11
N ASP A 169 4.85 25.15 2.14
CA ASP A 169 5.63 25.51 0.95
C ASP A 169 6.47 24.33 0.40
N LEU A 170 6.68 23.28 1.21
CA LEU A 170 7.44 22.12 0.77
C LEU A 170 6.63 21.24 -0.20
N PRO A 171 7.25 20.79 -1.31
CA PRO A 171 6.61 19.89 -2.25
C PRO A 171 6.14 18.58 -1.58
N GLY A 172 4.90 18.19 -1.84
CA GLY A 172 4.36 16.93 -1.33
C GLY A 172 3.88 16.97 0.12
N LEU A 173 3.92 18.11 0.81
CA LEU A 173 3.34 18.25 2.12
C LEU A 173 1.94 18.88 2.07
N TYR A 174 0.97 18.16 2.57
CA TYR A 174 -0.39 18.61 2.79
C TYR A 174 -0.51 19.08 4.26
N VAL A 175 -0.66 20.37 4.47
CA VAL A 175 -0.86 21.00 5.80
C VAL A 175 -2.33 21.33 5.95
N PRO A 176 -3.12 20.52 6.71
CA PRO A 176 -4.57 20.65 6.78
C PRO A 176 -5.09 21.97 7.36
N ALA A 177 -4.29 22.64 8.19
CA ALA A 177 -4.61 23.96 8.75
C ALA A 177 -4.57 25.08 7.71
N ILE A 178 -3.76 24.93 6.64
CA ILE A 178 -3.53 25.95 5.61
C ILE A 178 -4.25 25.60 4.31
N ARG A 179 -4.24 24.30 3.93
CA ARG A 179 -4.81 23.77 2.69
C ARG A 179 -5.98 22.83 2.97
N GLY A 180 -6.91 22.72 2.02
CA GLY A 180 -7.98 21.74 2.08
C GLY A 180 -9.37 22.28 1.72
N PRO A 181 -10.41 21.44 1.80
CA PRO A 181 -11.75 21.78 1.33
C PRO A 181 -12.40 22.98 2.03
N SER A 182 -11.98 23.26 3.27
CA SER A 182 -12.45 24.40 4.07
C SER A 182 -11.69 25.71 3.80
N HIS A 183 -10.52 25.63 3.16
CA HIS A 183 -9.69 26.81 2.85
C HIS A 183 -9.92 27.23 1.39
N ARG A 184 -10.70 28.31 1.21
CA ARG A 184 -10.98 28.88 -0.12
C ARG A 184 -9.76 29.58 -0.74
N SER A 185 -8.75 29.91 0.07
CA SER A 185 -7.57 30.67 -0.31
C SER A 185 -6.54 29.90 -1.13
N ASP A 186 -6.41 28.56 -0.93
CA ASP A 186 -5.55 27.71 -1.76
C ASP A 186 -6.24 26.37 -2.07
N PRO A 187 -7.05 26.32 -3.15
CA PRO A 187 -7.77 25.12 -3.56
C PRO A 187 -6.90 24.12 -4.33
N ARG A 188 -5.60 24.44 -4.57
CA ARG A 188 -4.74 23.58 -5.41
C ARG A 188 -4.44 22.27 -4.69
N PRO A 189 -4.58 21.11 -5.39
CA PRO A 189 -4.21 19.83 -4.82
C PRO A 189 -2.70 19.71 -4.61
N VAL A 190 -2.30 18.94 -3.61
CA VAL A 190 -0.89 18.65 -3.33
C VAL A 190 -0.40 17.58 -4.29
N ARG A 191 0.61 17.91 -5.08
CA ARG A 191 1.23 17.00 -6.04
C ARG A 191 2.02 15.92 -5.33
N ARG A 192 1.70 14.65 -5.62
CA ARG A 192 2.46 13.49 -5.13
C ARG A 192 3.92 13.56 -5.60
N GLN A 193 4.84 13.40 -4.65
CA GLN A 193 6.27 13.28 -4.92
C GLN A 193 6.64 11.81 -5.15
N TRP A 194 7.60 11.54 -6.04
CA TRP A 194 8.03 10.18 -6.35
C TRP A 194 9.49 10.12 -6.81
N LEU A 195 10.19 9.07 -6.39
CA LEU A 195 11.59 8.82 -6.74
C LEU A 195 11.67 8.34 -8.20
N ARG A 196 12.41 9.05 -9.03
CA ARG A 196 12.56 8.72 -10.46
C ARG A 196 13.42 7.49 -10.68
N ASN A 197 14.57 7.44 -10.02
CA ASN A 197 15.53 6.35 -10.12
C ASN A 197 15.58 5.54 -8.83
N LEU A 198 15.05 4.30 -8.85
CA LEU A 198 15.06 3.42 -7.69
C LEU A 198 16.45 2.90 -7.34
N ASP A 199 17.40 2.83 -8.31
CA ASP A 199 18.78 2.42 -8.06
C ASP A 199 19.52 3.39 -7.14
N ALA A 200 19.10 4.67 -7.11
CA ALA A 200 19.70 5.68 -6.23
C ALA A 200 19.39 5.44 -4.75
N GLN A 201 18.26 4.83 -4.44
CA GLN A 201 17.79 4.57 -3.09
C GLN A 201 17.07 3.20 -2.99
N PRO A 202 17.79 2.06 -3.14
CA PRO A 202 17.17 0.74 -3.09
C PRO A 202 16.49 0.50 -1.74
N ALA A 203 15.23 0.06 -1.77
CA ALA A 203 14.49 -0.28 -0.57
C ALA A 203 14.75 -1.76 -0.21
N THR A 204 15.39 -1.98 0.92
CA THR A 204 15.79 -3.31 1.39
C THR A 204 15.56 -3.46 2.90
N THR A 205 15.62 -4.70 3.40
CA THR A 205 15.62 -4.96 4.84
C THR A 205 16.82 -4.28 5.51
N ALA A 206 16.57 -3.35 6.43
CA ALA A 206 17.62 -2.65 7.19
C ALA A 206 17.88 -3.28 8.57
N VAL A 207 16.81 -3.78 9.21
CA VAL A 207 16.90 -4.44 10.53
C VAL A 207 16.38 -5.86 10.39
N PHE A 208 17.21 -6.82 10.78
CA PHE A 208 16.87 -8.25 10.75
C PHE A 208 16.26 -8.66 12.09
N SER A 209 15.07 -9.24 12.06
CA SER A 209 14.37 -9.78 13.22
C SER A 209 13.68 -11.09 12.83
N PRO A 210 13.71 -12.13 13.69
CA PRO A 210 12.93 -13.34 13.46
C PRO A 210 11.43 -13.11 13.66
N ASP A 211 11.05 -12.06 14.40
CA ASP A 211 9.66 -11.76 14.79
C ASP A 211 8.93 -10.91 13.73
N THR A 212 9.00 -11.33 12.48
CA THR A 212 8.31 -10.69 11.34
C THR A 212 7.75 -11.77 10.41
N GLU A 213 6.81 -11.41 9.54
CA GLU A 213 6.29 -12.31 8.48
C GLU A 213 7.42 -12.83 7.57
N PHE A 214 8.48 -12.04 7.43
CA PHE A 214 9.61 -12.30 6.54
C PHE A 214 10.94 -12.44 7.28
N GLY A 215 10.91 -12.86 8.54
CA GLY A 215 12.09 -12.90 9.41
C GLY A 215 13.20 -13.84 8.95
N ASP A 216 12.88 -14.79 8.07
CA ASP A 216 13.82 -15.75 7.47
C ASP A 216 14.47 -15.22 6.17
N ARG A 217 14.14 -14.01 5.72
CA ARG A 217 14.56 -13.53 4.40
C ARG A 217 15.02 -12.06 4.39
N PHE A 218 15.83 -11.75 3.39
CA PHE A 218 16.19 -10.40 3.02
C PHE A 218 15.28 -9.91 1.92
N LEU A 219 14.53 -8.84 2.14
CA LEU A 219 13.61 -8.28 1.16
C LEU A 219 14.33 -7.24 0.29
N ILE A 220 14.05 -7.27 -1.01
CA ILE A 220 14.49 -6.26 -1.98
C ILE A 220 13.28 -5.82 -2.80
N GLU A 221 12.99 -4.51 -2.82
CA GLU A 221 12.01 -3.94 -3.75
C GLU A 221 12.64 -3.85 -5.14
N ILE A 222 12.21 -4.72 -6.06
CA ILE A 222 12.72 -4.76 -7.43
C ILE A 222 11.94 -3.88 -8.40
N GLY A 223 10.81 -3.32 -7.94
CA GLY A 223 10.02 -2.41 -8.76
C GLY A 223 8.89 -1.77 -7.98
N ARG A 224 8.59 -0.52 -8.31
CA ARG A 224 7.56 0.30 -7.71
C ARG A 224 6.61 0.87 -8.76
N GLY A 225 5.31 0.89 -8.44
CA GLY A 225 4.25 1.15 -9.39
C GLY A 225 3.94 -0.07 -10.26
N CYS A 226 2.94 0.06 -11.12
CA CYS A 226 2.51 -1.01 -12.01
C CYS A 226 2.09 -0.43 -13.36
N GLY A 227 2.59 -1.02 -14.45
CA GLY A 227 2.23 -0.65 -15.81
C GLY A 227 0.85 -1.15 -16.25
N ARG A 228 0.27 -2.08 -15.49
CA ARG A 228 -1.04 -2.65 -15.80
C ARG A 228 -2.17 -1.69 -15.47
N GLY A 229 -3.22 -1.76 -16.24
CA GLY A 229 -4.38 -0.88 -16.09
C GLY A 229 -5.54 -1.50 -15.31
N CYS A 230 -5.28 -2.37 -14.32
CA CYS A 230 -6.37 -2.96 -13.51
C CYS A 230 -7.18 -1.86 -12.83
N ARG A 231 -8.45 -1.69 -13.22
CA ARG A 231 -9.31 -0.52 -12.90
C ARG A 231 -9.67 -0.35 -11.43
N PHE A 232 -9.43 -1.37 -10.62
CA PHE A 232 -9.67 -1.38 -9.18
C PHE A 232 -8.42 -1.05 -8.36
N CYS A 233 -7.22 -1.13 -8.95
CA CYS A 233 -5.97 -1.25 -8.21
C CYS A 233 -5.39 0.11 -7.86
N LEU A 234 -5.34 0.44 -6.56
CA LEU A 234 -4.73 1.67 -6.06
C LEU A 234 -3.26 1.80 -6.52
N ALA A 235 -2.46 0.75 -6.36
CA ALA A 235 -1.04 0.76 -6.72
C ALA A 235 -0.82 0.99 -8.23
N GLY A 236 -1.74 0.50 -9.08
CA GLY A 236 -1.69 0.67 -10.53
C GLY A 236 -1.93 2.10 -11.02
N TYR A 237 -2.43 3.00 -10.15
CA TYR A 237 -2.68 4.39 -10.49
C TYR A 237 -1.90 5.36 -9.60
N THR A 238 -1.91 5.16 -8.28
CA THR A 238 -1.26 6.08 -7.34
C THR A 238 0.26 6.05 -7.44
N TYR A 239 0.87 4.93 -7.86
CA TYR A 239 2.32 4.79 -7.95
C TYR A 239 2.88 4.83 -9.39
N ARG A 240 2.09 5.31 -10.36
CA ARG A 240 2.62 5.57 -11.71
C ARG A 240 3.68 6.67 -11.71
N PRO A 241 4.64 6.59 -12.63
CA PRO A 241 4.95 5.53 -13.58
C PRO A 241 5.55 4.28 -12.92
N ARG A 242 5.53 3.15 -13.63
CA ARG A 242 6.28 1.95 -13.24
C ARG A 242 7.78 2.22 -13.33
N ARG A 243 8.50 1.80 -12.32
CA ARG A 243 9.97 1.91 -12.20
C ARG A 243 10.52 0.60 -11.69
N GLU A 244 11.75 0.26 -12.10
CA GLU A 244 12.45 -0.96 -11.71
C GLU A 244 13.87 -0.59 -11.25
N ILE A 245 14.44 -1.41 -10.39
CA ILE A 245 15.89 -1.37 -10.16
C ILE A 245 16.57 -2.24 -11.22
N THR A 246 17.82 -1.94 -11.52
CA THR A 246 18.63 -2.77 -12.42
C THR A 246 18.97 -4.13 -11.78
N VAL A 247 19.24 -5.12 -12.61
CA VAL A 247 19.74 -6.43 -12.13
C VAL A 247 21.02 -6.24 -11.32
N GLU A 248 21.93 -5.40 -11.77
CA GLU A 248 23.18 -5.09 -11.07
C GLU A 248 22.92 -4.56 -9.65
N THR A 249 22.02 -3.60 -9.50
CA THR A 249 21.64 -3.06 -8.18
C THR A 249 21.02 -4.16 -7.31
N ALA A 250 20.09 -4.95 -7.86
CA ALA A 250 19.44 -6.03 -7.11
C ALA A 250 20.47 -7.06 -6.61
N LEU A 251 21.44 -7.45 -7.44
CA LEU A 251 22.48 -8.40 -7.09
C LEU A 251 23.46 -7.83 -6.04
N ARG A 252 23.82 -6.56 -6.17
CA ARG A 252 24.66 -5.85 -5.18
C ARG A 252 23.98 -5.85 -3.80
N GLU A 253 22.71 -5.50 -3.74
CA GLU A 253 21.94 -5.52 -2.49
C GLU A 253 21.76 -6.94 -1.96
N ALA A 254 21.48 -7.92 -2.82
CA ALA A 254 21.36 -9.33 -2.44
C ALA A 254 22.67 -9.86 -1.82
N ALA A 255 23.83 -9.48 -2.37
CA ALA A 255 25.13 -9.85 -1.81
C ALA A 255 25.33 -9.35 -0.37
N GLN A 256 24.77 -8.20 0.00
CA GLN A 256 24.77 -7.72 1.39
C GLN A 256 23.79 -8.54 2.25
N GLY A 257 22.58 -8.78 1.75
CA GLY A 257 21.55 -9.53 2.47
C GLY A 257 21.95 -10.98 2.74
N LEU A 258 22.64 -11.63 1.80
CA LEU A 258 23.09 -13.04 1.90
C LEU A 258 24.15 -13.24 3.01
N LYS A 259 24.78 -12.19 3.52
CA LYS A 259 25.62 -12.28 4.73
C LYS A 259 24.80 -12.59 6.01
N HIS A 260 23.50 -12.35 5.97
CA HIS A 260 22.61 -12.47 7.13
C HIS A 260 21.50 -13.49 6.95
N ARG A 261 21.06 -13.74 5.72
CA ARG A 261 19.95 -14.65 5.38
C ARG A 261 20.25 -15.37 4.07
N ASP A 262 19.93 -16.64 3.99
CA ASP A 262 20.07 -17.46 2.76
C ASP A 262 18.93 -17.27 1.76
N ARG A 263 17.86 -16.56 2.18
CA ARG A 263 16.67 -16.34 1.37
C ARG A 263 16.48 -14.86 1.00
N VAL A 264 16.23 -14.61 -0.28
CA VAL A 264 15.91 -13.29 -0.83
C VAL A 264 14.43 -13.24 -1.21
N GLY A 265 13.72 -12.25 -0.69
CA GLY A 265 12.32 -11.97 -1.03
C GLY A 265 12.23 -10.81 -2.02
N LEU A 266 11.74 -11.08 -3.22
CA LEU A 266 11.53 -10.05 -4.23
C LEU A 266 10.17 -9.37 -4.02
N VAL A 267 10.18 -8.05 -3.91
CA VAL A 267 9.00 -7.23 -3.64
C VAL A 267 8.72 -6.30 -4.83
N SER A 268 7.52 -6.37 -5.35
CA SER A 268 6.98 -5.45 -6.34
C SER A 268 5.45 -5.59 -6.41
N ALA A 269 4.76 -4.60 -6.96
CA ALA A 269 3.34 -4.71 -7.28
C ALA A 269 3.04 -5.83 -8.29
N ALA A 270 4.02 -6.16 -9.16
CA ALA A 270 3.96 -7.27 -10.11
C ALA A 270 5.40 -7.76 -10.38
N VAL A 271 5.89 -8.70 -9.57
CA VAL A 271 7.26 -9.23 -9.66
C VAL A 271 7.55 -9.83 -11.04
N SER A 272 6.60 -10.59 -11.60
CA SER A 272 6.70 -11.21 -12.92
C SER A 272 6.74 -10.21 -14.09
N ASP A 273 6.44 -8.92 -13.83
CA ASP A 273 6.47 -7.89 -14.87
C ASP A 273 7.85 -7.19 -14.94
N HIS A 274 8.79 -7.48 -14.03
CA HIS A 274 10.15 -6.92 -14.10
C HIS A 274 10.80 -7.32 -15.44
N SER A 275 11.37 -6.35 -16.15
CA SER A 275 11.85 -6.53 -17.54
C SER A 275 12.89 -7.64 -17.69
N GLN A 276 13.67 -7.91 -16.67
CA GLN A 276 14.74 -8.92 -16.63
C GLN A 276 14.54 -9.92 -15.48
N VAL A 277 13.28 -10.29 -15.17
CA VAL A 277 12.97 -11.17 -14.02
C VAL A 277 13.64 -12.54 -14.11
N ASP A 278 13.75 -13.10 -15.32
CA ASP A 278 14.33 -14.42 -15.54
C ASP A 278 15.86 -14.40 -15.33
N GLU A 279 16.53 -13.37 -15.83
CA GLU A 279 17.96 -13.13 -15.60
C GLU A 279 18.22 -12.91 -14.09
N LEU A 280 17.47 -12.02 -13.45
CA LEU A 280 17.57 -11.75 -12.02
C LEU A 280 17.41 -13.02 -11.18
N ALA A 281 16.39 -13.85 -11.48
CA ALA A 281 16.15 -15.09 -10.78
C ALA A 281 17.32 -16.09 -10.96
N ALA A 282 17.85 -16.21 -12.18
CA ALA A 282 18.98 -17.09 -12.49
C ALA A 282 20.26 -16.64 -11.76
N GLU A 283 20.57 -15.34 -11.77
CA GLU A 283 21.75 -14.80 -11.10
C GLU A 283 21.67 -14.96 -9.57
N LEU A 284 20.54 -14.61 -8.97
CA LEU A 284 20.34 -14.81 -7.53
C LEU A 284 20.51 -16.29 -7.14
N ARG A 285 20.01 -17.22 -7.96
CA ARG A 285 20.24 -18.65 -7.74
C ARG A 285 21.71 -19.03 -7.83
N ARG A 286 22.47 -18.48 -8.81
CA ARG A 286 23.93 -18.69 -8.93
C ARG A 286 24.70 -18.17 -7.69
N MET A 287 24.23 -17.11 -7.06
CA MET A 287 24.76 -16.61 -5.79
C MET A 287 24.42 -17.50 -4.58
N GLY A 288 23.64 -18.57 -4.78
CA GLY A 288 23.18 -19.46 -3.71
C GLY A 288 21.93 -18.97 -2.97
N ALA A 289 21.27 -17.92 -3.41
CA ALA A 289 20.06 -17.41 -2.79
C ALA A 289 18.86 -18.35 -2.99
N ARG A 290 18.07 -18.54 -1.96
CA ARG A 290 16.73 -19.14 -2.01
C ARG A 290 15.73 -18.01 -2.27
N LEU A 291 14.88 -18.15 -3.29
CA LEU A 291 13.97 -17.09 -3.71
C LEU A 291 12.58 -17.22 -3.08
N SER A 292 11.96 -16.07 -2.86
CA SER A 292 10.54 -16.00 -2.51
C SER A 292 9.88 -14.75 -3.14
N VAL A 293 8.59 -14.88 -3.44
CA VAL A 293 7.74 -13.78 -3.92
C VAL A 293 6.39 -13.82 -3.20
N SER A 294 5.67 -12.69 -3.12
CA SER A 294 4.37 -12.64 -2.45
C SER A 294 3.25 -13.24 -3.31
N SER A 295 3.13 -12.80 -4.55
CA SER A 295 2.14 -13.27 -5.53
C SER A 295 2.67 -13.08 -6.93
N MET A 296 2.10 -13.80 -7.88
CA MET A 296 2.48 -13.72 -9.28
C MET A 296 1.26 -13.46 -10.18
N ARG A 297 1.50 -12.73 -11.25
CA ARG A 297 0.59 -12.71 -12.39
C ARG A 297 0.79 -13.98 -13.20
N VAL A 298 -0.23 -14.33 -13.96
CA VAL A 298 -0.22 -15.53 -14.83
C VAL A 298 -0.10 -15.19 -16.32
N ASP A 299 -0.05 -13.89 -16.65
CA ASP A 299 0.05 -13.37 -18.02
C ASP A 299 1.14 -12.28 -18.15
N PRO A 300 2.31 -12.59 -18.70
CA PRO A 300 2.83 -13.93 -18.95
C PRO A 300 3.26 -14.64 -17.67
N VAL A 301 3.15 -15.96 -17.64
CA VAL A 301 3.74 -16.77 -16.59
C VAL A 301 5.20 -17.05 -16.93
N SER A 302 6.12 -16.70 -16.03
CA SER A 302 7.53 -17.05 -16.16
C SER A 302 7.76 -18.45 -15.60
N GLU A 303 8.06 -19.41 -16.48
CA GLU A 303 8.43 -20.77 -16.08
C GLU A 303 9.78 -20.79 -15.33
N SER A 304 10.73 -19.96 -15.72
CA SER A 304 12.04 -19.82 -15.05
C SER A 304 11.88 -19.37 -13.60
N LEU A 305 11.03 -18.38 -13.35
CA LEU A 305 10.75 -17.90 -11.99
C LEU A 305 10.02 -18.98 -11.18
N ILE A 306 9.03 -19.68 -11.74
CA ILE A 306 8.33 -20.78 -11.05
C ILE A 306 9.32 -21.89 -10.68
N ARG A 307 10.21 -22.29 -11.58
CA ARG A 307 11.27 -23.27 -11.32
C ARG A 307 12.20 -22.80 -10.20
N ALA A 308 12.69 -21.56 -10.27
CA ALA A 308 13.57 -21.00 -9.26
C ALA A 308 12.92 -20.94 -7.86
N LEU A 309 11.62 -20.67 -7.78
CA LEU A 309 10.85 -20.72 -6.54
C LEU A 309 10.73 -22.16 -5.99
N ALA A 310 10.44 -23.12 -6.86
CA ALA A 310 10.35 -24.54 -6.47
C ALA A 310 11.69 -25.05 -5.94
N GLU A 311 12.80 -24.77 -6.62
CA GLU A 311 14.17 -25.08 -6.19
C GLU A 311 14.58 -24.36 -4.92
N SER A 312 13.85 -23.32 -4.52
CA SER A 312 14.03 -22.58 -3.25
C SER A 312 13.13 -23.08 -2.12
N ASP A 313 12.56 -24.28 -2.22
CA ASP A 313 11.58 -24.87 -1.29
C ASP A 313 10.33 -24.00 -1.06
N THR A 314 9.95 -23.17 -2.03
CA THR A 314 8.68 -22.46 -1.98
C THR A 314 7.56 -23.46 -2.26
N ARG A 315 6.74 -23.74 -1.23
CA ARG A 315 5.71 -24.79 -1.30
C ARG A 315 4.33 -24.28 -1.69
N THR A 316 4.14 -22.97 -1.72
CA THR A 316 2.87 -22.33 -2.04
C THR A 316 3.06 -21.36 -3.18
N LEU A 317 2.28 -21.53 -4.25
CA LEU A 317 2.18 -20.53 -5.32
C LEU A 317 0.86 -19.77 -5.17
N THR A 318 0.91 -18.44 -5.27
CA THR A 318 -0.27 -17.57 -5.18
C THR A 318 -0.50 -16.91 -6.52
N LEU A 319 -1.68 -17.15 -7.09
CA LEU A 319 -2.14 -16.60 -8.35
C LEU A 319 -3.32 -15.66 -8.11
N ALA A 320 -3.42 -14.59 -8.86
CA ALA A 320 -4.45 -13.57 -8.69
C ALA A 320 -5.32 -13.40 -9.96
N PRO A 321 -6.30 -14.29 -10.20
CA PRO A 321 -7.26 -14.12 -11.29
C PRO A 321 -8.19 -12.94 -11.09
N GLU A 322 -8.50 -12.58 -9.83
CA GLU A 322 -9.35 -11.48 -9.37
C GLU A 322 -10.85 -11.64 -9.68
N ALA A 323 -11.22 -12.32 -10.78
CA ALA A 323 -12.59 -12.62 -11.14
C ALA A 323 -12.70 -14.00 -11.79
N GLY A 324 -13.85 -14.67 -11.65
CA GLY A 324 -14.09 -16.02 -12.19
C GLY A 324 -14.28 -16.00 -13.70
N SER A 325 -15.14 -15.12 -14.20
CA SER A 325 -15.46 -15.04 -15.63
C SER A 325 -14.51 -14.16 -16.42
N GLU A 326 -14.27 -14.49 -17.69
CA GLU A 326 -13.49 -13.63 -18.59
C GLU A 326 -14.17 -12.28 -18.83
N ARG A 327 -15.50 -12.27 -18.89
CA ARG A 327 -16.29 -11.03 -18.98
C ARG A 327 -15.88 -10.05 -17.88
N LEU A 328 -15.88 -10.51 -16.65
CA LEU A 328 -15.59 -9.64 -15.50
C LEU A 328 -14.10 -9.32 -15.44
N ARG A 329 -13.19 -10.27 -15.79
CA ARG A 329 -11.75 -9.97 -15.92
C ARG A 329 -11.49 -8.85 -16.94
N ARG A 330 -12.12 -8.89 -18.11
CA ARG A 330 -12.03 -7.82 -19.11
C ARG A 330 -12.59 -6.50 -18.59
N PHE A 331 -13.71 -6.55 -17.88
CA PHE A 331 -14.32 -5.35 -17.29
C PHE A 331 -13.38 -4.65 -16.29
N ILE A 332 -12.68 -5.40 -15.46
CA ILE A 332 -11.71 -4.86 -14.49
C ILE A 332 -10.31 -4.61 -15.11
N ASN A 333 -10.16 -4.82 -16.40
CA ASN A 333 -8.90 -4.75 -17.15
C ASN A 333 -7.82 -5.71 -16.64
N LYS A 334 -8.22 -6.91 -16.25
CA LYS A 334 -7.34 -8.03 -15.93
C LYS A 334 -7.40 -9.03 -17.09
N THR A 335 -6.55 -8.83 -18.09
CA THR A 335 -6.68 -9.45 -19.42
C THR A 335 -6.30 -10.93 -19.49
N GLN A 336 -5.85 -11.52 -18.39
CA GLN A 336 -5.52 -12.95 -18.33
C GLN A 336 -6.71 -13.85 -18.67
N THR A 337 -6.45 -14.89 -19.44
CA THR A 337 -7.44 -15.89 -19.84
C THR A 337 -7.57 -17.00 -18.78
N GLU A 338 -8.56 -17.86 -18.94
CA GLU A 338 -8.65 -19.07 -18.13
C GLU A 338 -7.48 -20.01 -18.38
N ASP A 339 -7.07 -20.16 -19.66
CA ASP A 339 -5.94 -21.01 -20.04
C ASP A 339 -4.62 -20.55 -19.40
N ASP A 340 -4.42 -19.25 -19.19
CA ASP A 340 -3.26 -18.74 -18.46
C ASP A 340 -3.24 -19.22 -17.01
N VAL A 341 -4.38 -19.21 -16.34
CA VAL A 341 -4.53 -19.70 -14.97
C VAL A 341 -4.29 -21.21 -14.90
N LEU A 342 -4.87 -21.96 -15.83
CA LEU A 342 -4.72 -23.41 -15.87
C LEU A 342 -3.30 -23.84 -16.23
N ARG A 343 -2.61 -23.12 -17.13
CA ARG A 343 -1.19 -23.32 -17.44
C ARG A 343 -0.30 -23.07 -16.23
N ALA A 344 -0.57 -22.02 -15.45
CA ALA A 344 0.16 -21.77 -14.22
C ALA A 344 -0.06 -22.90 -13.17
N ALA A 345 -1.26 -23.49 -13.12
CA ALA A 345 -1.55 -24.64 -12.26
C ALA A 345 -0.80 -25.90 -12.74
N ASP A 346 -0.71 -26.15 -14.06
CA ASP A 346 0.07 -27.24 -14.63
C ASP A 346 1.57 -27.11 -14.33
N LEU A 347 2.12 -25.90 -14.44
CA LEU A 347 3.52 -25.62 -14.07
C LEU A 347 3.73 -25.84 -12.58
N ALA A 348 2.82 -25.37 -11.73
CA ALA A 348 2.90 -25.61 -10.29
C ALA A 348 2.89 -27.11 -9.94
N ALA A 349 2.07 -27.91 -10.63
CA ALA A 349 2.04 -29.36 -10.47
C ALA A 349 3.37 -30.01 -10.93
N ARG A 350 3.87 -29.60 -12.10
CA ARG A 350 5.14 -30.08 -12.68
C ARG A 350 6.33 -29.84 -11.75
N TYR A 351 6.40 -28.65 -11.18
CA TYR A 351 7.52 -28.25 -10.29
C TYR A 351 7.30 -28.60 -8.82
N GLY A 352 6.28 -29.40 -8.49
CA GLY A 352 6.12 -29.99 -7.16
C GLY A 352 5.65 -29.04 -6.07
N PHE A 353 4.94 -27.98 -6.40
CA PHE A 353 4.28 -27.16 -5.39
C PHE A 353 3.23 -27.97 -4.63
N HIS A 354 3.06 -27.68 -3.33
CA HIS A 354 2.11 -28.40 -2.48
C HIS A 354 0.76 -27.67 -2.34
N ARG A 355 0.76 -26.36 -2.56
CA ARG A 355 -0.42 -25.51 -2.38
C ARG A 355 -0.53 -24.48 -3.49
N LEU A 356 -1.77 -24.28 -3.94
CA LEU A 356 -2.15 -23.13 -4.76
C LEU A 356 -3.15 -22.26 -4.00
N LYS A 357 -2.90 -20.96 -3.98
CA LYS A 357 -3.86 -19.95 -3.54
C LYS A 357 -4.35 -19.16 -4.74
N LEU A 358 -5.64 -19.00 -4.85
CA LEU A 358 -6.30 -18.23 -5.90
C LEU A 358 -6.98 -17.02 -5.26
N TYR A 359 -6.54 -15.82 -5.62
CA TYR A 359 -7.14 -14.58 -5.12
C TYR A 359 -8.28 -14.12 -6.02
N PHE A 360 -9.43 -13.86 -5.40
CA PHE A 360 -10.61 -13.31 -6.06
C PHE A 360 -11.20 -12.18 -5.23
N MET A 361 -11.81 -11.22 -5.92
CA MET A 361 -12.64 -10.20 -5.28
C MET A 361 -14.11 -10.49 -5.50
N LEU A 362 -14.94 -10.24 -4.48
CA LEU A 362 -16.39 -10.35 -4.55
C LEU A 362 -17.05 -8.97 -4.42
N GLY A 363 -18.10 -8.74 -5.17
CA GLY A 363 -18.85 -7.48 -5.16
C GLY A 363 -18.26 -6.41 -6.07
N GLN A 364 -17.55 -6.81 -7.11
CA GLN A 364 -17.04 -5.92 -8.14
C GLN A 364 -18.20 -5.25 -8.91
N PRO A 365 -18.00 -4.07 -9.49
CA PRO A 365 -19.04 -3.44 -10.33
C PRO A 365 -19.47 -4.40 -11.45
N THR A 366 -20.76 -4.46 -11.72
CA THR A 366 -21.39 -5.35 -12.72
C THR A 366 -21.29 -6.86 -12.48
N GLU A 367 -20.74 -7.30 -11.33
CA GLU A 367 -20.64 -8.72 -10.98
C GLU A 367 -22.03 -9.35 -10.82
N THR A 368 -22.27 -10.45 -11.51
CA THR A 368 -23.50 -11.23 -11.46
C THR A 368 -23.31 -12.53 -10.67
N GLU A 369 -24.38 -13.29 -10.46
CA GLU A 369 -24.28 -14.59 -9.76
C GLU A 369 -23.54 -15.63 -10.66
N GLU A 370 -23.64 -15.50 -12.00
CA GLU A 370 -22.89 -16.32 -12.96
C GLU A 370 -21.38 -16.07 -12.84
N ASP A 371 -20.95 -14.81 -12.62
CA ASP A 371 -19.53 -14.49 -12.40
C ASP A 371 -19.01 -15.14 -11.11
N VAL A 372 -19.84 -15.21 -10.08
CA VAL A 372 -19.51 -15.88 -8.81
C VAL A 372 -19.44 -17.41 -9.02
N THR A 373 -20.37 -17.99 -9.78
CA THR A 373 -20.32 -19.42 -10.14
C THR A 373 -19.05 -19.72 -10.91
N ALA A 374 -18.64 -18.85 -11.85
CA ALA A 374 -17.40 -19.00 -12.61
C ALA A 374 -16.14 -18.99 -11.71
N VAL A 375 -16.17 -18.37 -10.53
CA VAL A 375 -15.06 -18.51 -9.55
C VAL A 375 -14.96 -19.96 -9.08
N ALA A 376 -16.09 -20.60 -8.77
CA ALA A 376 -16.10 -21.99 -8.34
C ALA A 376 -15.65 -22.92 -9.46
N ASP A 377 -16.16 -22.72 -10.67
CA ASP A 377 -15.81 -23.54 -11.84
C ASP A 377 -14.31 -23.47 -12.15
N LEU A 378 -13.73 -22.26 -12.19
CA LEU A 378 -12.29 -22.08 -12.40
C LEU A 378 -11.47 -22.75 -11.30
N ALA A 379 -11.85 -22.59 -10.04
CA ALA A 379 -11.15 -23.21 -8.91
C ALA A 379 -11.21 -24.74 -8.96
N LEU A 380 -12.32 -25.33 -9.39
CA LEU A 380 -12.48 -26.78 -9.56
C LEU A 380 -11.67 -27.30 -10.74
N ARG A 381 -11.60 -26.57 -11.87
CA ARG A 381 -10.70 -26.92 -12.98
C ARG A 381 -9.23 -26.87 -12.60
N VAL A 382 -8.83 -25.87 -11.83
CA VAL A 382 -7.48 -25.81 -11.23
C VAL A 382 -7.25 -27.02 -10.33
N LYS A 383 -8.24 -27.37 -9.47
CA LYS A 383 -8.14 -28.54 -8.56
C LYS A 383 -8.01 -29.86 -9.32
N ALA A 384 -8.66 -30.00 -10.45
CA ALA A 384 -8.55 -31.19 -11.30
C ALA A 384 -7.14 -31.38 -11.89
N ARG A 385 -6.41 -30.28 -12.17
CA ARG A 385 -5.04 -30.30 -12.71
C ARG A 385 -3.96 -30.35 -11.62
N PHE A 386 -4.27 -29.81 -10.43
CA PHE A 386 -3.34 -29.69 -9.34
C PHE A 386 -3.74 -30.58 -8.16
N ARG A 387 -3.00 -31.68 -7.95
CA ARG A 387 -3.30 -32.66 -6.89
C ARG A 387 -3.09 -32.16 -5.47
N GLY A 388 -2.32 -31.06 -5.29
CA GLY A 388 -2.06 -30.44 -3.99
C GLY A 388 -3.28 -29.72 -3.43
N ARG A 389 -3.07 -28.97 -2.35
CA ARG A 389 -4.14 -28.18 -1.71
C ARG A 389 -4.43 -26.93 -2.52
N VAL A 390 -5.69 -26.74 -2.91
CA VAL A 390 -6.18 -25.49 -3.51
C VAL A 390 -7.00 -24.70 -2.49
N THR A 391 -6.76 -23.38 -2.42
CA THR A 391 -7.53 -22.47 -1.57
C THR A 391 -7.93 -21.25 -2.38
N VAL A 392 -9.20 -20.90 -2.33
CA VAL A 392 -9.75 -19.63 -2.82
C VAL A 392 -9.73 -18.62 -1.67
N ASP A 393 -9.04 -17.51 -1.86
CA ASP A 393 -9.10 -16.34 -0.98
C ASP A 393 -10.02 -15.30 -1.62
N ALA A 394 -11.23 -15.14 -1.08
CA ALA A 394 -12.29 -14.29 -1.61
C ALA A 394 -12.45 -13.02 -0.78
N THR A 395 -11.85 -11.92 -1.23
CA THR A 395 -11.86 -10.64 -0.53
C THR A 395 -13.00 -9.75 -1.04
N PRO A 396 -13.81 -9.12 -0.16
CA PRO A 396 -14.77 -8.12 -0.59
C PRO A 396 -14.11 -6.96 -1.31
N TYR A 397 -14.64 -6.59 -2.47
CA TYR A 397 -14.15 -5.45 -3.23
C TYR A 397 -14.46 -4.14 -2.50
N VAL A 398 -13.44 -3.29 -2.33
CA VAL A 398 -13.54 -1.94 -1.76
C VAL A 398 -13.11 -0.92 -2.80
N PRO A 399 -14.01 -0.01 -3.24
CA PRO A 399 -13.65 1.06 -4.17
C PRO A 399 -12.57 1.97 -3.59
N LYS A 400 -11.52 2.23 -4.36
CA LYS A 400 -10.37 3.03 -3.94
C LYS A 400 -10.30 4.37 -4.67
N ALA A 401 -9.80 5.39 -3.97
CA ALA A 401 -9.49 6.70 -4.51
C ALA A 401 -8.53 6.61 -5.71
N HIS A 402 -8.57 7.59 -6.59
CA HIS A 402 -7.66 7.73 -7.75
C HIS A 402 -7.63 6.54 -8.71
N THR A 403 -8.71 5.73 -8.74
CA THR A 403 -8.87 4.64 -9.70
C THR A 403 -10.06 4.91 -10.62
N PRO A 404 -10.15 4.26 -11.80
CA PRO A 404 -11.36 4.35 -12.64
C PRO A 404 -12.64 3.99 -11.89
N PHE A 405 -12.54 3.16 -10.86
CA PHE A 405 -13.67 2.73 -10.04
C PHE A 405 -13.89 3.57 -8.77
N GLN A 406 -13.24 4.73 -8.63
CA GLN A 406 -13.36 5.59 -7.45
C GLN A 406 -14.78 6.07 -7.13
N ARG A 407 -15.67 6.13 -8.13
CA ARG A 407 -17.05 6.61 -7.98
C ARG A 407 -18.10 5.50 -7.88
N VAL A 408 -17.73 4.23 -8.06
CA VAL A 408 -18.68 3.11 -8.02
C VAL A 408 -19.17 2.83 -6.60
N ALA A 409 -20.37 2.27 -6.50
CA ALA A 409 -20.89 1.82 -5.22
C ALA A 409 -20.15 0.56 -4.73
N MET A 410 -20.01 0.41 -3.42
CA MET A 410 -19.60 -0.86 -2.82
C MET A 410 -20.82 -1.80 -2.71
N ALA A 411 -20.63 -3.07 -2.99
CA ALA A 411 -21.69 -4.06 -2.88
C ALA A 411 -22.20 -4.18 -1.42
N PRO A 412 -23.53 -4.35 -1.21
CA PRO A 412 -24.10 -4.50 0.12
C PRO A 412 -23.53 -5.71 0.86
N VAL A 413 -23.30 -5.57 2.17
CA VAL A 413 -22.79 -6.65 3.05
C VAL A 413 -23.58 -7.95 2.90
N LYS A 414 -24.92 -7.87 2.87
CA LYS A 414 -25.79 -9.04 2.70
C LYS A 414 -25.54 -9.78 1.36
N THR A 415 -25.26 -9.04 0.29
CA THR A 415 -24.93 -9.63 -1.02
C THR A 415 -23.59 -10.35 -0.95
N LEU A 416 -22.57 -9.72 -0.37
CA LEU A 416 -21.24 -10.32 -0.19
C LEU A 416 -21.31 -11.60 0.66
N GLU A 417 -22.03 -11.56 1.78
CA GLU A 417 -22.24 -12.73 2.64
C GLU A 417 -22.97 -13.87 1.93
N ARG A 418 -23.97 -13.56 1.10
CA ARG A 418 -24.69 -14.56 0.29
C ARG A 418 -23.76 -15.22 -0.72
N ARG A 419 -22.99 -14.43 -1.48
CA ARG A 419 -22.02 -14.90 -2.47
C ARG A 419 -20.93 -15.76 -1.83
N LEU A 420 -20.40 -15.33 -0.71
CA LEU A 420 -19.41 -16.09 0.04
C LEU A 420 -19.95 -17.44 0.53
N ARG A 421 -21.21 -17.47 1.04
CA ARG A 421 -21.86 -18.74 1.42
C ARG A 421 -22.06 -19.66 0.21
N ALA A 422 -22.40 -19.11 -0.95
CA ALA A 422 -22.53 -19.89 -2.19
C ALA A 422 -21.21 -20.54 -2.60
N LEU A 423 -20.09 -19.77 -2.60
CA LEU A 423 -18.77 -20.31 -2.89
C LEU A 423 -18.34 -21.41 -1.91
N ARG A 424 -18.55 -21.23 -0.62
CA ARG A 424 -18.22 -22.26 0.38
C ARG A 424 -19.02 -23.55 0.16
N ARG A 425 -20.32 -23.43 -0.05
CA ARG A 425 -21.19 -24.57 -0.30
C ARG A 425 -20.77 -25.37 -1.54
N GLU A 426 -20.26 -24.70 -2.55
CA GLU A 426 -19.83 -25.31 -3.82
C GLU A 426 -18.43 -25.92 -3.74
N LEU A 427 -17.50 -25.27 -3.06
CA LEU A 427 -16.07 -25.59 -3.12
C LEU A 427 -15.59 -26.49 -1.99
N GLU A 428 -16.04 -26.24 -0.75
CA GLU A 428 -15.53 -26.96 0.42
C GLU A 428 -15.80 -28.47 0.38
N PRO A 429 -17.00 -28.95 -0.02
CA PRO A 429 -17.25 -30.39 -0.16
C PRO A 429 -16.41 -31.06 -1.25
N ARG A 430 -15.89 -30.28 -2.22
CA ARG A 430 -15.05 -30.75 -3.32
C ARG A 430 -13.55 -30.59 -3.06
N GLY A 431 -13.17 -30.33 -1.79
CA GLY A 431 -11.77 -30.27 -1.34
C GLY A 431 -11.03 -29.00 -1.72
N VAL A 432 -11.73 -27.90 -2.03
CA VAL A 432 -11.17 -26.56 -2.23
C VAL A 432 -11.55 -25.70 -1.03
N GLY A 433 -10.54 -25.28 -0.25
CA GLY A 433 -10.77 -24.41 0.91
C GLY A 433 -11.17 -22.98 0.50
N VAL A 434 -12.08 -22.33 1.27
CA VAL A 434 -12.48 -20.95 1.03
C VAL A 434 -12.15 -20.09 2.25
N ARG A 435 -11.24 -19.12 2.05
CA ARG A 435 -10.94 -18.05 3.01
C ARG A 435 -11.59 -16.75 2.55
N ALA A 436 -11.92 -15.88 3.48
CA ALA A 436 -12.46 -14.58 3.14
C ALA A 436 -12.30 -13.59 4.29
N ASP A 437 -12.14 -12.33 3.95
CA ASP A 437 -12.26 -11.23 4.89
C ASP A 437 -13.73 -11.00 5.26
N SER A 438 -13.96 -10.40 6.42
CA SER A 438 -15.32 -10.09 6.88
C SER A 438 -15.96 -9.00 5.99
N PRO A 439 -17.09 -9.30 5.30
CA PRO A 439 -17.80 -8.28 4.52
C PRO A 439 -18.21 -7.05 5.33
N ALA A 440 -18.51 -7.25 6.61
CA ALA A 440 -18.89 -6.16 7.51
C ALA A 440 -17.71 -5.24 7.85
N TRP A 441 -16.50 -5.78 8.03
CA TRP A 441 -15.31 -4.98 8.24
C TRP A 441 -14.79 -4.37 6.94
N ALA A 442 -14.95 -5.03 5.80
CA ALA A 442 -14.69 -4.44 4.50
C ALA A 442 -15.57 -3.21 4.22
N ALA A 443 -16.84 -3.22 4.67
CA ALA A 443 -17.70 -2.04 4.60
C ALA A 443 -17.19 -0.89 5.50
N VAL A 444 -16.62 -1.19 6.67
CA VAL A 444 -15.96 -0.18 7.51
C VAL A 444 -14.74 0.39 6.79
N GLN A 445 -13.89 -0.47 6.23
CA GLN A 445 -12.75 -0.06 5.41
C GLN A 445 -13.19 0.84 4.25
N GLY A 446 -14.27 0.50 3.56
CA GLY A 446 -14.83 1.30 2.46
C GLY A 446 -15.27 2.70 2.91
N VAL A 447 -15.85 2.83 4.10
CA VAL A 447 -16.17 4.14 4.70
C VAL A 447 -14.90 4.93 4.97
N LEU A 448 -13.89 4.32 5.57
CA LEU A 448 -12.61 4.98 5.89
C LEU A 448 -11.86 5.40 4.61
N ALA A 449 -11.78 4.52 3.62
CA ALA A 449 -11.09 4.78 2.36
C ALA A 449 -11.72 5.92 1.53
N ARG A 450 -13.05 6.11 1.65
CA ARG A 450 -13.83 7.07 0.87
C ARG A 450 -14.35 8.26 1.68
N GLY A 451 -13.95 8.33 2.94
CA GLY A 451 -14.44 9.30 3.90
C GLY A 451 -13.86 10.70 3.73
N ASP A 452 -14.47 11.63 4.43
CA ASP A 452 -14.03 13.02 4.56
C ASP A 452 -13.64 13.33 6.01
N ARG A 453 -13.29 14.60 6.30
CA ARG A 453 -12.84 15.07 7.63
C ARG A 453 -13.83 14.81 8.77
N ARG A 454 -15.12 14.65 8.49
CA ARG A 454 -16.12 14.36 9.53
C ARG A 454 -15.84 13.02 10.21
N LEU A 455 -15.18 12.09 9.50
CA LEU A 455 -14.79 10.79 10.09
C LEU A 455 -13.77 10.93 11.22
N ALA A 456 -12.98 12.00 11.29
CA ALA A 456 -12.10 12.23 12.43
C ALA A 456 -12.86 12.27 13.76
N ARG A 457 -14.04 12.90 13.79
CA ARG A 457 -14.89 12.92 15.00
C ARG A 457 -15.40 11.52 15.36
N VAL A 458 -15.73 10.71 14.37
CA VAL A 458 -16.11 9.30 14.59
C VAL A 458 -14.94 8.52 15.19
N LEU A 459 -13.75 8.64 14.59
CA LEU A 459 -12.51 7.99 15.06
C LEU A 459 -12.15 8.45 16.50
N ALA A 460 -12.32 9.74 16.79
CA ALA A 460 -12.08 10.30 18.11
C ALA A 460 -13.01 9.77 19.20
N ARG A 461 -14.14 9.13 18.89
CA ARG A 461 -15.05 8.51 19.86
C ARG A 461 -14.77 7.04 20.12
N LEU A 462 -13.92 6.41 19.29
CA LEU A 462 -13.73 4.98 19.31
C LEU A 462 -12.61 4.54 20.26
N PRO A 463 -12.74 3.38 20.93
CA PRO A 463 -11.62 2.74 21.60
C PRO A 463 -10.58 2.23 20.61
N GLY A 464 -9.38 1.88 21.08
CA GLY A 464 -8.29 1.40 20.21
C GLY A 464 -8.56 0.08 19.48
N ALA A 465 -9.55 -0.70 19.92
CA ALA A 465 -10.01 -1.92 19.26
C ALA A 465 -11.55 -1.92 19.23
N PRO A 466 -12.17 -1.15 18.34
CA PRO A 466 -13.61 -0.97 18.34
C PRO A 466 -14.33 -2.23 17.84
N SER A 467 -15.46 -2.55 18.48
CA SER A 467 -16.42 -3.48 17.92
C SER A 467 -17.22 -2.83 16.78
N ARG A 468 -17.89 -3.64 15.98
CA ARG A 468 -18.86 -3.13 14.99
C ARG A 468 -20.01 -2.34 15.62
N GLY A 469 -20.31 -2.62 16.89
CA GLY A 469 -21.29 -1.89 17.67
C GLY A 469 -20.81 -0.48 17.98
N ASP A 470 -19.56 -0.35 18.44
CA ASP A 470 -18.94 0.94 18.73
C ASP A 470 -18.86 1.81 17.47
N TRP A 471 -18.42 1.24 16.36
CA TRP A 471 -18.39 1.91 15.07
C TRP A 471 -19.76 2.48 14.66
N ARG A 472 -20.82 1.66 14.74
CA ARG A 472 -22.18 2.10 14.39
C ARG A 472 -22.70 3.19 15.33
N ARG A 473 -22.40 3.12 16.63
CA ARG A 473 -22.79 4.16 17.60
C ARG A 473 -22.04 5.46 17.31
N ALA A 474 -20.74 5.40 17.07
CA ALA A 474 -19.92 6.59 16.78
C ALA A 474 -20.38 7.30 15.49
N LEU A 475 -20.62 6.56 14.40
CA LEU A 475 -21.17 7.13 13.16
C LEU A 475 -22.52 7.83 13.39
N ARG A 476 -23.46 7.16 14.08
CA ARG A 476 -24.78 7.76 14.38
C ARG A 476 -24.66 8.99 15.26
N GLY A 477 -23.75 8.99 16.22
CA GLY A 477 -23.50 10.13 17.10
C GLY A 477 -23.00 11.38 16.38
N GLU A 478 -22.41 11.19 15.17
CA GLU A 478 -22.00 12.29 14.28
C GLU A 478 -23.01 12.55 13.14
N GLY A 479 -24.19 11.90 13.16
CA GLY A 479 -25.21 12.03 12.12
C GLY A 479 -24.81 11.43 10.77
N LEU A 480 -23.82 10.51 10.75
CA LEU A 480 -23.29 9.90 9.54
C LEU A 480 -23.82 8.48 9.33
N THR A 481 -23.88 8.08 8.06
CA THR A 481 -24.31 6.73 7.67
C THR A 481 -23.29 6.08 6.73
N PRO A 482 -23.08 4.76 6.79
CA PRO A 482 -22.22 4.08 5.81
C PRO A 482 -22.69 4.28 4.37
N ARG A 483 -24.01 4.38 4.12
CA ARG A 483 -24.59 4.58 2.79
C ARG A 483 -24.06 5.85 2.12
N GLU A 484 -23.86 6.91 2.88
CA GLU A 484 -23.34 8.18 2.38
C GLU A 484 -21.98 8.02 1.69
N TYR A 485 -21.12 7.17 2.24
CA TYR A 485 -19.77 6.92 1.72
C TYR A 485 -19.71 5.79 0.70
N LEU A 486 -20.57 4.76 0.85
CA LEU A 486 -20.50 3.53 0.05
C LEU A 486 -21.39 3.55 -1.20
N ARG A 487 -22.23 4.57 -1.38
CA ARG A 487 -23.06 4.74 -2.59
C ARG A 487 -22.21 5.06 -3.83
N GLN A 488 -22.82 4.89 -4.97
CA GLN A 488 -22.29 5.47 -6.20
C GLN A 488 -22.26 7.01 -6.10
N ARG A 489 -21.21 7.63 -6.62
CA ARG A 489 -21.03 9.07 -6.69
C ARG A 489 -21.21 9.56 -8.11
N THR A 490 -21.82 10.72 -8.29
CA THR A 490 -22.02 11.33 -9.60
C THR A 490 -20.72 11.91 -10.16
N PRO A 491 -20.58 12.08 -11.48
CA PRO A 491 -19.36 12.62 -12.09
C PRO A 491 -18.99 14.03 -11.61
N ASP A 492 -19.96 14.86 -11.31
CA ASP A 492 -19.84 16.25 -10.85
C ASP A 492 -19.62 16.38 -9.33
N GLU A 493 -19.82 15.30 -8.57
CA GLU A 493 -19.60 15.31 -7.13
C GLU A 493 -18.10 15.44 -6.81
N ARG A 494 -17.75 16.46 -5.99
CA ARG A 494 -16.39 16.62 -5.48
C ARG A 494 -16.03 15.47 -4.54
N LEU A 495 -14.85 14.89 -4.75
CA LEU A 495 -14.38 13.76 -3.96
C LEU A 495 -13.45 14.23 -2.83
N PRO A 496 -13.50 13.62 -1.62
CA PRO A 496 -12.64 14.02 -0.49
C PRO A 496 -11.15 14.02 -0.83
N TRP A 497 -10.71 13.08 -1.65
CA TRP A 497 -9.29 12.93 -2.01
C TRP A 497 -8.81 13.80 -3.16
N GLU A 498 -9.64 14.69 -3.71
CA GLU A 498 -9.21 15.67 -4.73
C GLU A 498 -8.23 16.73 -4.22
N VAL A 499 -7.96 16.73 -2.91
CA VAL A 499 -6.85 17.48 -2.30
C VAL A 499 -5.47 16.91 -2.67
N VAL A 500 -5.44 15.73 -3.27
CA VAL A 500 -4.22 15.05 -3.73
C VAL A 500 -4.22 14.97 -5.26
N ASP A 501 -3.12 15.40 -5.87
CA ASP A 501 -2.82 15.16 -7.28
C ASP A 501 -1.80 14.01 -7.40
N THR A 502 -2.26 12.84 -7.81
CA THR A 502 -1.40 11.67 -8.04
C THR A 502 -0.62 11.74 -9.36
N GLY A 503 -0.93 12.72 -10.20
CA GLY A 503 -0.44 12.84 -11.56
C GLY A 503 -1.34 12.19 -12.60
N VAL A 504 -2.22 11.28 -12.20
CA VAL A 504 -3.20 10.68 -13.12
C VAL A 504 -4.41 11.61 -13.22
N SER A 505 -4.72 12.07 -14.44
CA SER A 505 -5.80 13.02 -14.65
C SER A 505 -7.18 12.40 -14.38
N GLN A 506 -8.11 13.21 -13.86
CA GLN A 506 -9.49 12.77 -13.61
C GLN A 506 -10.20 12.40 -14.93
N ASP A 507 -9.90 13.09 -16.03
CA ASP A 507 -10.42 12.77 -17.36
C ASP A 507 -9.99 11.39 -17.84
N TYR A 508 -8.73 11.00 -17.61
CA TYR A 508 -8.26 9.67 -17.94
C TYR A 508 -9.00 8.59 -17.14
N LEU A 509 -9.22 8.82 -15.84
CA LEU A 509 -9.96 7.88 -14.98
C LEU A 509 -11.43 7.76 -15.45
N ALA A 510 -12.07 8.87 -15.80
CA ALA A 510 -13.44 8.90 -16.32
C ALA A 510 -13.55 8.21 -17.70
N GLN A 511 -12.59 8.43 -18.59
CA GLN A 511 -12.54 7.75 -19.90
C GLN A 511 -12.35 6.24 -19.72
N ASP A 512 -11.49 5.83 -18.80
CA ASP A 512 -11.25 4.40 -18.56
C ASP A 512 -12.45 3.71 -17.90
N TRP A 513 -13.21 4.42 -17.07
CA TRP A 513 -14.52 3.96 -16.62
C TRP A 513 -15.50 3.75 -17.80
N LYS A 514 -15.58 4.69 -18.75
CA LYS A 514 -16.40 4.53 -19.95
C LYS A 514 -15.95 3.33 -20.81
N ARG A 515 -14.64 3.11 -20.94
CA ARG A 515 -14.11 1.91 -21.62
C ARG A 515 -14.54 0.62 -20.93
N ALA A 516 -14.52 0.60 -19.59
CA ALA A 516 -15.01 -0.55 -18.82
C ALA A 516 -16.47 -0.87 -19.16
N GLN A 517 -17.33 0.15 -19.15
CA GLN A 517 -18.75 0.01 -19.47
C GLN A 517 -19.00 -0.48 -20.92
N ALA A 518 -18.13 -0.10 -21.83
CA ALA A 518 -18.15 -0.57 -23.23
C ALA A 518 -17.48 -1.95 -23.45
N GLY A 519 -17.01 -2.63 -22.36
CA GLY A 519 -16.29 -3.90 -22.47
C GLY A 519 -14.90 -3.79 -23.14
N ALA A 520 -14.40 -2.55 -23.34
CA ALA A 520 -13.10 -2.32 -23.96
C ALA A 520 -11.96 -2.44 -22.95
N VAL A 521 -10.83 -2.95 -23.38
CA VAL A 521 -9.60 -3.04 -22.59
C VAL A 521 -8.76 -1.77 -22.76
N THR A 522 -7.97 -1.48 -21.76
CA THR A 522 -6.96 -0.41 -21.77
C THR A 522 -5.58 -1.04 -21.83
N ALA A 523 -4.77 -0.57 -22.78
CA ALA A 523 -3.42 -1.06 -22.95
C ALA A 523 -2.54 -0.76 -21.73
N ASP A 524 -1.55 -1.62 -21.49
CA ASP A 524 -0.54 -1.43 -20.45
C ASP A 524 0.31 -0.17 -20.72
N CYS A 525 0.89 0.39 -19.67
CA CYS A 525 1.88 1.44 -19.81
C CYS A 525 3.13 0.90 -20.49
N PRO A 526 3.64 1.54 -21.55
CA PRO A 526 4.91 1.14 -22.14
C PRO A 526 6.05 1.36 -21.13
N PRO A 527 7.11 0.53 -21.17
CA PRO A 527 8.26 0.68 -20.29
C PRO A 527 8.93 2.07 -20.39
N SER A 528 8.95 2.65 -21.58
CA SER A 528 9.46 4.00 -21.84
C SER A 528 8.60 5.13 -21.26
N GLY A 529 7.43 4.81 -20.70
CA GLY A 529 6.45 5.81 -20.25
C GLY A 529 5.63 6.39 -21.40
N CYS A 530 4.67 7.24 -21.07
CA CYS A 530 3.84 7.97 -22.04
C CYS A 530 3.10 9.14 -21.36
N LEU A 531 2.56 10.06 -22.14
CA LEU A 531 1.83 11.24 -21.63
C LEU A 531 0.32 11.02 -21.47
N LYS A 532 -0.23 9.83 -21.79
CA LYS A 532 -1.68 9.60 -21.90
C LYS A 532 -2.47 9.84 -20.61
N CYS A 533 -1.93 9.43 -19.47
CA CYS A 533 -2.64 9.58 -18.20
C CYS A 533 -2.20 10.79 -17.38
N GLY A 534 -1.11 11.48 -17.76
CA GLY A 534 -0.55 12.64 -17.05
C GLY A 534 0.45 12.31 -15.94
N ALA A 535 0.63 11.02 -15.58
CA ALA A 535 1.54 10.64 -14.50
C ALA A 535 3.04 10.80 -14.87
N CYS A 536 3.36 10.68 -16.15
CA CYS A 536 4.70 10.92 -16.70
C CYS A 536 4.80 12.38 -17.18
N ASP A 537 5.92 13.03 -16.91
CA ASP A 537 6.31 14.25 -17.61
C ASP A 537 7.13 13.91 -18.86
N GLU A 538 7.44 14.92 -19.69
CA GLU A 538 8.19 14.74 -20.94
C GLU A 538 9.58 14.11 -20.69
N ALA A 539 10.27 14.56 -19.64
CA ALA A 539 11.58 14.03 -19.28
C ALA A 539 11.55 12.53 -18.91
N TRP A 540 10.42 12.04 -18.36
CA TRP A 540 10.23 10.63 -18.08
C TRP A 540 9.73 9.86 -19.31
N ALA A 541 8.80 10.42 -20.07
CA ALA A 541 8.15 9.74 -21.20
C ALA A 541 9.12 9.48 -22.37
N PHE A 542 10.20 10.26 -22.49
CA PHE A 542 11.15 10.17 -23.59
C PHE A 542 12.57 9.85 -23.15
N ARG A 543 12.79 9.39 -21.92
CA ARG A 543 14.13 9.13 -21.35
C ARG A 543 15.00 8.16 -22.15
N ASP A 544 14.37 7.24 -22.90
CA ASP A 544 15.05 6.21 -23.69
C ASP A 544 15.10 6.59 -25.20
N MET A 545 14.61 7.77 -25.57
CA MET A 545 14.71 8.27 -26.94
C MET A 545 16.03 9.02 -27.14
N PRO A 546 16.68 8.86 -28.30
CA PRO A 546 17.82 9.72 -28.61
C PRO A 546 17.34 11.19 -28.65
N PRO A 547 18.20 12.15 -28.25
CA PRO A 547 17.84 13.56 -28.31
C PRO A 547 17.44 13.92 -29.75
N PRO A 548 16.41 14.78 -29.94
CA PRO A 548 16.03 15.22 -31.28
C PRO A 548 17.27 15.81 -31.99
N PRO A 549 17.42 15.58 -33.29
CA PRO A 549 18.53 16.12 -34.03
C PRO A 549 18.54 17.64 -33.83
N VAL A 550 19.71 18.15 -33.41
CA VAL A 550 19.92 19.59 -33.24
C VAL A 550 19.66 20.21 -34.61
N SER A 551 18.61 21.01 -34.76
CA SER A 551 18.36 21.78 -35.97
C SER A 551 19.53 22.72 -36.16
N SER A 552 20.36 22.40 -37.15
CA SER A 552 21.47 23.24 -37.63
C SER A 552 20.94 24.55 -38.21
#